data_93ce0ad49defbc0020dc73c455e6cb00
#
_entry.id   93ce0ad49defbc0020dc73c455e6cb00
#
_cell.length_a   1.000
_cell.length_b   1.000
_cell.length_c   1.000
_cell.angle_alpha   90.00
_cell.angle_beta   90.00
_cell.angle_gamma   90.00
#
_symmetry.space_group_name_H-M   'P 1'
#
loop_
_entity.id
_entity.type
_entity.pdbx_description
1 polymer ?
#
loop_
_entity_poly.entity_id
_entity_poly.type
_entity_poly.pdbx_seq_one_letter_code
_entity_poly.pdbx_strand_id
1 'polypeptide(L)'
;QAPADGAKSLADGNVDMACIFGGNSSKAAGEVGTPIMTSQQKIDAGIGSFDVISVTEKFATENPDLLRTFLDVTDEANLAWKATDAQLAKVAADAGMSVEDTKRQMGGMIFMTEKQQMDKYFGPDGVAASAAAALGVVFSDSSDGSAIAKTIDSSYFD
;
A
#
# COMPACT_ATOMS: atom_id res chain seq x y z
N GLN A 1 -16.55 -3.71 7.82
CA GLN A 1 -16.09 -4.84 8.66
C GLN A 1 -14.57 -4.81 8.75
N ALA A 2 -14.02 -5.22 9.89
CA ALA A 2 -12.59 -5.42 10.01
C ALA A 2 -12.13 -6.57 9.10
N PRO A 3 -10.87 -6.58 8.61
CA PRO A 3 -10.38 -7.65 7.72
C PRO A 3 -10.52 -9.07 8.30
N ALA A 4 -10.36 -9.22 9.61
CA ALA A 4 -10.55 -10.49 10.30
C ALA A 4 -12.00 -10.97 10.28
N ASP A 5 -12.96 -10.06 10.42
CA ASP A 5 -14.40 -10.39 10.36
C ASP A 5 -14.80 -10.79 8.93
N GLY A 6 -14.22 -10.15 7.92
CA GLY A 6 -14.41 -10.52 6.52
C GLY A 6 -13.89 -11.92 6.22
N ALA A 7 -12.68 -12.25 6.69
CA ALA A 7 -12.10 -13.58 6.55
C ALA A 7 -12.95 -14.65 7.26
N LYS A 8 -13.43 -14.35 8.47
CA LYS A 8 -14.31 -15.25 9.20
C LYS A 8 -15.66 -15.44 8.49
N SER A 9 -16.27 -14.37 7.99
CA SER A 9 -17.54 -14.46 7.27
C SER A 9 -17.44 -15.32 6.00
N LEU A 10 -16.29 -15.25 5.31
CA LEU A 10 -16.01 -16.11 4.17
C LEU A 10 -15.87 -17.57 4.59
N ALA A 11 -15.13 -17.83 5.67
CA ALA A 11 -14.93 -19.18 6.21
C ALA A 11 -16.24 -19.81 6.70
N ASP A 12 -17.13 -19.04 7.30
CA ASP A 12 -18.43 -19.47 7.80
C ASP A 12 -19.49 -19.61 6.67
N GLY A 13 -19.15 -19.26 5.43
CA GLY A 13 -20.10 -19.28 4.30
C GLY A 13 -21.19 -18.20 4.37
N ASN A 14 -20.99 -17.15 5.15
CA ASN A 14 -21.94 -16.04 5.29
C ASN A 14 -21.85 -15.04 4.13
N VAL A 15 -20.76 -15.09 3.36
CA VAL A 15 -20.53 -14.29 2.15
C VAL A 15 -19.85 -15.15 1.10
N ASP A 16 -20.20 -14.93 -0.18
CA ASP A 16 -19.57 -15.61 -1.31
C ASP A 16 -18.26 -14.97 -1.74
N MET A 17 -18.02 -13.72 -1.37
CA MET A 17 -16.84 -12.96 -1.72
C MET A 17 -16.47 -12.00 -0.59
N ALA A 18 -15.17 -11.86 -0.33
CA ALA A 18 -14.64 -10.89 0.64
C ALA A 18 -13.44 -10.14 0.08
N CYS A 19 -13.40 -8.84 0.36
CA CYS A 19 -12.25 -7.98 0.08
C CYS A 19 -11.43 -7.86 1.36
N ILE A 20 -10.25 -8.43 1.38
CA ILE A 20 -9.47 -8.64 2.61
C ILE A 20 -8.05 -8.13 2.41
N PHE A 21 -7.50 -7.52 3.45
CA PHE A 21 -6.11 -7.08 3.52
C PHE A 21 -5.48 -7.44 4.86
N GLY A 22 -4.14 -7.35 4.92
CA GLY A 22 -3.36 -7.72 6.10
C GLY A 22 -2.99 -9.19 6.14
N GLY A 23 -1.76 -9.48 6.60
CA GLY A 23 -1.13 -10.80 6.46
C GLY A 23 -1.94 -11.96 7.04
N ASN A 24 -2.42 -11.85 8.27
CA ASN A 24 -3.15 -12.92 8.94
C ASN A 24 -4.56 -13.14 8.35
N SER A 25 -5.26 -12.04 8.04
CA SER A 25 -6.61 -12.13 7.46
C SER A 25 -6.57 -12.68 6.03
N SER A 26 -5.59 -12.27 5.23
CA SER A 26 -5.38 -12.80 3.88
C SER A 26 -4.97 -14.29 3.90
N LYS A 27 -4.18 -14.71 4.90
CA LYS A 27 -3.86 -16.14 5.09
C LYS A 27 -5.12 -16.94 5.38
N ALA A 28 -5.90 -16.53 6.38
CA ALA A 28 -7.13 -17.21 6.77
C ALA A 28 -8.14 -17.30 5.61
N ALA A 29 -8.28 -16.23 4.83
CA ALA A 29 -9.14 -16.25 3.65
C ALA A 29 -8.61 -17.18 2.55
N GLY A 30 -7.29 -17.24 2.36
CA GLY A 30 -6.66 -18.13 1.38
C GLY A 30 -6.79 -19.63 1.70
N GLU A 31 -7.06 -19.99 2.95
CA GLU A 31 -7.32 -21.38 3.36
C GLU A 31 -8.70 -21.88 2.90
N VAL A 32 -9.65 -20.99 2.68
CA VAL A 32 -11.05 -21.33 2.36
C VAL A 32 -11.53 -20.74 1.03
N GLY A 33 -10.83 -19.78 0.48
CA GLY A 33 -11.21 -19.07 -0.74
C GLY A 33 -10.12 -19.09 -1.81
N THR A 34 -10.52 -18.76 -3.03
CA THR A 34 -9.59 -18.61 -4.16
C THR A 34 -9.48 -17.13 -4.54
N PRO A 35 -8.27 -16.57 -4.68
CA PRO A 35 -8.09 -15.20 -5.14
C PRO A 35 -8.67 -15.01 -6.55
N ILE A 36 -9.53 -14.03 -6.71
CA ILE A 36 -10.13 -13.67 -8.02
C ILE A 36 -9.10 -12.96 -8.89
N MET A 37 -8.24 -12.14 -8.28
CA MET A 37 -7.18 -11.40 -8.95
C MET A 37 -5.91 -11.40 -8.11
N THR A 38 -4.77 -11.60 -8.77
CA THR A 38 -3.45 -11.38 -8.16
C THR A 38 -3.14 -9.90 -8.05
N SER A 39 -2.14 -9.53 -7.24
CA SER A 39 -1.66 -8.15 -7.16
C SER A 39 -1.22 -7.61 -8.54
N GLN A 40 -0.52 -8.42 -9.34
CA GLN A 40 -0.11 -8.02 -10.67
C GLN A 40 -1.31 -7.79 -11.60
N GLN A 41 -2.29 -8.68 -11.59
CA GLN A 41 -3.50 -8.52 -12.41
C GLN A 41 -4.28 -7.24 -12.03
N LYS A 42 -4.30 -6.86 -10.76
CA LYS A 42 -4.89 -5.59 -10.31
C LYS A 42 -4.14 -4.39 -10.88
N ILE A 43 -2.82 -4.42 -10.83
CA ILE A 43 -1.97 -3.37 -11.40
C ILE A 43 -2.20 -3.24 -12.91
N ASP A 44 -2.22 -4.36 -13.63
CA ASP A 44 -2.41 -4.39 -15.08
C ASP A 44 -3.81 -3.89 -15.48
N ALA A 45 -4.79 -4.08 -14.60
CA ALA A 45 -6.15 -3.57 -14.77
C ALA A 45 -6.32 -2.10 -14.32
N GLY A 46 -5.25 -1.42 -13.90
CA GLY A 46 -5.32 -0.05 -13.38
C GLY A 46 -5.97 0.07 -11.99
N ILE A 47 -6.16 -1.04 -11.30
CA ILE A 47 -6.69 -1.06 -9.93
C ILE A 47 -5.50 -0.94 -8.97
N GLY A 48 -5.18 0.29 -8.60
CA GLY A 48 -4.08 0.57 -7.67
C GLY A 48 -4.49 0.25 -6.23
N SER A 49 -3.68 -0.57 -5.58
CA SER A 49 -3.66 -0.69 -4.12
C SER A 49 -2.26 -0.35 -3.67
N PHE A 50 -2.12 0.68 -2.84
CA PHE A 50 -0.82 1.15 -2.38
C PHE A 50 -0.93 1.68 -0.95
N ASP A 51 0.13 1.52 -0.21
CA ASP A 51 0.30 2.15 1.09
C ASP A 51 0.95 3.52 0.89
N VAL A 52 0.56 4.48 1.71
CA VAL A 52 1.09 5.84 1.66
C VAL A 52 1.79 6.20 2.96
N ILE A 53 2.82 7.00 2.86
CA ILE A 53 3.42 7.68 3.99
C ILE A 53 2.74 9.04 4.11
N SER A 54 2.19 9.34 5.27
CA SER A 54 1.49 10.60 5.52
C SER A 54 2.17 11.37 6.63
N VAL A 55 2.30 12.65 6.44
CA VAL A 55 2.77 13.61 7.44
C VAL A 55 1.75 14.74 7.59
N THR A 56 1.77 15.44 8.71
CA THR A 56 0.96 16.65 8.86
C THR A 56 1.55 17.78 8.03
N GLU A 57 0.71 18.68 7.52
CA GLU A 57 1.15 19.90 6.82
C GLU A 57 2.13 20.71 7.67
N LYS A 58 1.85 20.80 8.99
CA LYS A 58 2.74 21.45 9.94
C LYS A 58 4.14 20.82 9.94
N PHE A 59 4.22 19.48 10.03
CA PHE A 59 5.50 18.79 10.04
C PHE A 59 6.27 19.01 8.72
N ALA A 60 5.59 18.89 7.59
CA ALA A 60 6.20 19.10 6.28
C ALA A 60 6.76 20.53 6.11
N THR A 61 6.01 21.54 6.57
CA THR A 61 6.42 22.94 6.49
C THR A 61 7.58 23.27 7.44
N GLU A 62 7.55 22.71 8.66
CA GLU A 62 8.58 22.98 9.67
C GLU A 62 9.87 22.16 9.47
N ASN A 63 9.80 21.04 8.74
CA ASN A 63 10.91 20.10 8.59
C ASN A 63 11.11 19.60 7.13
N PRO A 64 11.16 20.48 6.13
CA PRO A 64 11.24 20.06 4.73
C PRO A 64 12.49 19.24 4.41
N ASP A 65 13.64 19.62 4.97
CA ASP A 65 14.90 18.90 4.72
C ASP A 65 14.92 17.50 5.38
N LEU A 66 14.30 17.37 6.55
CA LEU A 66 14.15 16.07 7.20
C LEU A 66 13.24 15.15 6.40
N LEU A 67 12.16 15.70 5.83
CA LEU A 67 11.25 14.94 4.99
C LEU A 67 11.93 14.47 3.70
N ARG A 68 12.71 15.33 3.02
CA ARG A 68 13.53 14.92 1.87
C ARG A 68 14.51 13.82 2.24
N THR A 69 15.27 14.02 3.30
CA THR A 69 16.22 12.98 3.78
C THR A 69 15.52 11.65 4.05
N PHE A 70 14.31 11.68 4.62
CA PHE A 70 13.54 10.46 4.84
C PHE A 70 13.14 9.77 3.53
N LEU A 71 12.72 10.55 2.52
CA LEU A 71 12.36 10.03 1.20
C LEU A 71 13.58 9.44 0.48
N ASP A 72 14.74 10.13 0.51
CA ASP A 72 16.00 9.65 -0.05
C ASP A 72 16.42 8.30 0.55
N VAL A 73 16.40 8.20 1.87
CA VAL A 73 16.72 6.94 2.58
C VAL A 73 15.73 5.83 2.22
N THR A 74 14.46 6.19 2.02
CA THR A 74 13.43 5.24 1.60
C THR A 74 13.68 4.76 0.17
N ASP A 75 14.06 5.65 -0.75
CA ASP A 75 14.42 5.29 -2.13
C ASP A 75 15.65 4.39 -2.17
N GLU A 76 16.70 4.72 -1.42
CA GLU A 76 17.87 3.88 -1.27
C GLU A 76 17.52 2.47 -0.74
N ALA A 77 16.64 2.39 0.25
CA ALA A 77 16.16 1.12 0.79
C ALA A 77 15.37 0.32 -0.25
N ASN A 78 14.49 0.97 -1.02
CA ASN A 78 13.74 0.35 -2.10
C ASN A 78 14.65 -0.17 -3.21
N LEU A 79 15.66 0.60 -3.61
CA LEU A 79 16.69 0.20 -4.56
C LEU A 79 17.50 -1.01 -4.07
N ALA A 80 17.84 -1.04 -2.79
CA ALA A 80 18.62 -2.10 -2.17
C ALA A 80 17.82 -3.38 -1.90
N TRP A 81 16.48 -3.31 -1.91
CA TRP A 81 15.63 -4.45 -1.62
C TRP A 81 15.69 -5.50 -2.75
N LYS A 82 16.07 -6.73 -2.40
CA LYS A 82 16.17 -7.88 -3.32
C LYS A 82 15.47 -9.12 -2.79
N ALA A 83 14.76 -9.01 -1.68
CA ALA A 83 14.10 -10.11 -0.99
C ALA A 83 15.03 -11.31 -0.72
N THR A 84 16.31 -11.04 -0.43
CA THR A 84 17.24 -12.11 -0.07
C THR A 84 16.85 -12.73 1.26
N ASP A 85 17.26 -13.97 1.51
CA ASP A 85 16.97 -14.65 2.77
C ASP A 85 17.45 -13.84 4.00
N ALA A 86 18.59 -13.16 3.89
CA ALA A 86 19.11 -12.30 4.95
C ALA A 86 18.21 -11.06 5.18
N GLN A 87 17.73 -10.41 4.12
CA GLN A 87 16.81 -9.28 4.22
C GLN A 87 15.47 -9.71 4.81
N LEU A 88 14.92 -10.84 4.33
CA LEU A 88 13.68 -11.40 4.85
C LEU A 88 13.79 -11.79 6.33
N ALA A 89 14.90 -12.42 6.73
CA ALA A 89 15.14 -12.77 8.13
C ALA A 89 15.23 -11.53 9.03
N LYS A 90 15.87 -10.45 8.54
CA LYS A 90 15.95 -9.19 9.28
C LYS A 90 14.57 -8.56 9.44
N VAL A 91 13.81 -8.43 8.37
CA VAL A 91 12.45 -7.87 8.42
C VAL A 91 11.55 -8.71 9.33
N ALA A 92 11.65 -10.04 9.25
CA ALA A 92 10.90 -10.95 10.11
C ALA A 92 11.18 -10.70 11.60
N ALA A 93 12.46 -10.55 11.94
CA ALA A 93 12.89 -10.27 13.32
C ALA A 93 12.38 -8.92 13.81
N ASP A 94 12.51 -7.87 12.99
CA ASP A 94 12.09 -6.51 13.34
C ASP A 94 10.55 -6.41 13.46
N ALA A 95 9.81 -7.16 12.64
CA ALA A 95 8.34 -7.18 12.63
C ALA A 95 7.73 -8.20 13.62
N GLY A 96 8.54 -9.02 14.29
CA GLY A 96 8.04 -10.09 15.16
C GLY A 96 7.25 -11.18 14.42
N MET A 97 7.60 -11.45 13.17
CA MET A 97 6.93 -12.40 12.29
C MET A 97 7.81 -13.63 12.04
N SER A 98 7.19 -14.72 11.55
CA SER A 98 7.96 -15.82 10.98
C SER A 98 8.57 -15.42 9.63
N VAL A 99 9.71 -16.00 9.25
CA VAL A 99 10.33 -15.75 7.93
C VAL A 99 9.37 -16.16 6.79
N GLU A 100 8.62 -17.23 6.97
CA GLU A 100 7.64 -17.71 5.98
C GLU A 100 6.50 -16.70 5.78
N ASP A 101 5.92 -16.20 6.87
CA ASP A 101 4.86 -15.18 6.81
C ASP A 101 5.39 -13.88 6.21
N THR A 102 6.59 -13.47 6.57
CA THR A 102 7.28 -12.31 5.99
C THR A 102 7.46 -12.48 4.49
N LYS A 103 7.98 -13.61 4.04
CA LYS A 103 8.18 -13.90 2.61
C LYS A 103 6.86 -13.84 1.84
N ARG A 104 5.79 -14.40 2.39
CA ARG A 104 4.47 -14.36 1.77
C ARG A 104 3.95 -12.91 1.68
N GLN A 105 4.05 -12.13 2.75
CA GLN A 105 3.57 -10.74 2.78
C GLN A 105 4.38 -9.84 1.85
N MET A 106 5.70 -9.90 1.94
CA MET A 106 6.60 -9.08 1.11
C MET A 106 6.53 -9.45 -0.38
N GLY A 107 6.23 -10.71 -0.69
CA GLY A 107 6.04 -11.17 -2.06
C GLY A 107 4.83 -10.55 -2.77
N GLY A 108 3.89 -9.99 -2.02
CA GLY A 108 2.74 -9.24 -2.56
C GLY A 108 2.98 -7.74 -2.70
N MET A 109 4.15 -7.24 -2.27
CA MET A 109 4.49 -5.82 -2.26
C MET A 109 5.47 -5.48 -3.38
N ILE A 110 5.31 -4.31 -3.97
CA ILE A 110 6.23 -3.74 -4.96
C ILE A 110 6.83 -2.48 -4.36
N PHE A 111 8.14 -2.50 -4.14
CA PHE A 111 8.89 -1.36 -3.63
C PHE A 111 9.43 -0.57 -4.81
N MET A 112 8.80 0.56 -5.08
CA MET A 112 9.14 1.41 -6.21
C MET A 112 10.17 2.45 -5.82
N THR A 113 11.10 2.71 -6.73
CA THR A 113 11.99 3.86 -6.62
C THR A 113 11.20 5.16 -6.79
N GLU A 114 11.77 6.26 -6.37
CA GLU A 114 11.21 7.60 -6.56
C GLU A 114 10.79 7.82 -8.02
N LYS A 115 11.71 7.60 -8.96
CA LYS A 115 11.40 7.73 -10.38
C LYS A 115 10.20 6.88 -10.82
N GLN A 116 10.13 5.63 -10.37
CA GLN A 116 9.00 4.76 -10.71
C GLN A 116 7.69 5.25 -10.08
N GLN A 117 7.75 5.82 -8.89
CA GLN A 117 6.60 6.43 -8.23
C GLN A 117 6.12 7.66 -9.01
N MET A 118 7.04 8.55 -9.40
CA MET A 118 6.71 9.73 -10.22
C MET A 118 6.07 9.33 -11.54
N ASP A 119 6.67 8.40 -12.27
CA ASP A 119 6.16 7.97 -13.58
C ASP A 119 4.78 7.30 -13.47
N LYS A 120 4.50 6.55 -12.42
CA LYS A 120 3.35 5.66 -12.33
C LYS A 120 2.22 6.17 -11.43
N TYR A 121 2.55 6.85 -10.35
CA TYR A 121 1.57 7.27 -9.34
C TYR A 121 1.27 8.76 -9.38
N PHE A 122 2.27 9.60 -9.55
CA PHE A 122 2.14 11.06 -9.42
C PHE A 122 2.05 11.79 -10.76
N GLY A 123 2.25 11.10 -11.89
CA GLY A 123 2.06 11.70 -13.22
C GLY A 123 0.61 12.14 -13.47
N PRO A 124 0.36 12.88 -14.55
CA PRO A 124 -0.97 13.44 -14.87
C PRO A 124 -2.09 12.38 -14.94
N ASP A 125 -1.76 11.18 -15.40
CA ASP A 125 -2.67 10.03 -15.48
C ASP A 125 -2.35 8.99 -14.39
N GLY A 126 -1.70 9.42 -13.33
CA GLY A 126 -1.19 8.53 -12.28
C GLY A 126 -2.28 7.93 -11.41
N VAL A 127 -1.96 6.77 -10.81
CA VAL A 127 -2.88 6.02 -9.95
C VAL A 127 -3.31 6.85 -8.72
N ALA A 128 -2.47 7.76 -8.22
CA ALA A 128 -2.80 8.61 -7.08
C ALA A 128 -4.00 9.52 -7.38
N ALA A 129 -4.08 10.11 -8.57
CA ALA A 129 -5.21 10.93 -8.99
C ALA A 129 -6.50 10.09 -9.08
N SER A 130 -6.44 8.90 -9.65
CA SER A 130 -7.57 7.97 -9.74
C SER A 130 -8.04 7.51 -8.36
N ALA A 131 -7.12 7.22 -7.44
CA ALA A 131 -7.44 6.83 -6.08
C ALA A 131 -8.08 7.98 -5.29
N ALA A 132 -7.57 9.20 -5.43
CA ALA A 132 -8.17 10.39 -4.83
C ALA A 132 -9.60 10.64 -5.35
N ALA A 133 -9.83 10.46 -6.65
CA ALA A 133 -11.16 10.57 -7.24
C ALA A 133 -12.11 9.50 -6.69
N ALA A 134 -11.66 8.24 -6.58
CA ALA A 134 -12.46 7.16 -6.01
C ALA A 134 -12.81 7.40 -4.54
N LEU A 135 -11.85 7.87 -3.74
CA LEU A 135 -12.10 8.26 -2.34
C LEU A 135 -13.07 9.42 -2.24
N GLY A 136 -13.00 10.39 -3.16
CA GLY A 136 -13.95 11.48 -3.26
C GLY A 136 -15.39 11.01 -3.45
N VAL A 137 -15.62 9.93 -4.21
CA VAL A 137 -16.93 9.33 -4.35
C VAL A 137 -17.40 8.65 -3.06
N VAL A 138 -16.49 7.93 -2.37
CA VAL A 138 -16.82 7.23 -1.11
C VAL A 138 -17.17 8.21 0.01
N PHE A 139 -16.52 9.36 0.04
CA PHE A 139 -16.69 10.39 1.06
C PHE A 139 -17.51 11.60 0.59
N SER A 140 -18.35 11.43 -0.44
CA SER A 140 -19.12 12.50 -1.07
C SER A 140 -19.99 13.31 -0.11
N ASP A 141 -20.38 12.74 1.02
CA ASP A 141 -21.23 13.42 2.01
C ASP A 141 -20.43 14.28 3.03
N SER A 142 -19.10 14.15 3.08
CA SER A 142 -18.33 14.76 4.15
C SER A 142 -17.23 15.70 3.71
N SER A 143 -16.78 15.62 2.49
CA SER A 143 -15.73 16.49 1.99
C SER A 143 -15.57 16.36 0.50
N ASP A 144 -15.33 17.41 -0.05
CA ASP A 144 -14.83 17.68 -1.34
C ASP A 144 -13.71 16.67 -1.71
N GLY A 145 -13.97 15.78 -2.68
CA GLY A 145 -12.94 14.88 -3.19
C GLY A 145 -11.69 15.63 -3.68
N SER A 146 -11.84 16.93 -4.01
CA SER A 146 -10.73 17.83 -4.28
C SER A 146 -9.82 18.07 -3.06
N ALA A 147 -10.34 17.97 -1.84
CA ALA A 147 -9.54 18.09 -0.63
C ALA A 147 -8.57 16.91 -0.48
N ILE A 148 -9.01 15.69 -0.79
CA ILE A 148 -8.15 14.50 -0.76
C ILE A 148 -7.04 14.60 -1.81
N ALA A 149 -7.37 15.03 -3.03
CA ALA A 149 -6.38 15.23 -4.09
C ALA A 149 -5.30 16.25 -3.70
N LYS A 150 -5.64 17.28 -2.92
CA LYS A 150 -4.69 18.29 -2.42
C LYS A 150 -3.74 17.75 -1.35
N THR A 151 -4.02 16.62 -0.75
CA THR A 151 -3.11 16.00 0.24
C THR A 151 -1.98 15.20 -0.43
N ILE A 152 -2.07 15.00 -1.74
CA ILE A 152 -1.03 14.31 -2.52
C ILE A 152 -0.02 15.37 -2.96
N ASP A 153 1.15 15.33 -2.37
CA ASP A 153 2.23 16.30 -2.64
C ASP A 153 3.49 15.55 -3.09
N SER A 154 3.85 15.74 -4.35
CA SER A 154 5.06 15.19 -4.96
C SER A 154 6.22 16.19 -5.02
N SER A 155 6.07 17.39 -4.46
CA SER A 155 7.09 18.46 -4.54
C SER A 155 8.36 18.19 -3.74
N TYR A 156 8.36 17.13 -2.93
CA TYR A 156 9.52 16.68 -2.15
C TYR A 156 10.40 15.68 -2.91
N PHE A 157 9.94 15.18 -4.05
CA PHE A 157 10.73 14.34 -4.95
C PHE A 157 11.56 15.26 -5.89
N ASP A 158 12.79 14.85 -6.22
CA ASP A 158 13.69 15.55 -7.14
C ASP A 158 13.47 15.16 -8.63
#